data_df7f73f7bd07fc154a396c0c8603a881
#
_entry.id   df7f73f7bd07fc154a396c0c8603a881
#
_cell.length_a   1.000
_cell.length_b   1.000
_cell.length_c   1.000
_cell.angle_alpha   90.00
_cell.angle_beta   90.00
_cell.angle_gamma   90.00
#
_symmetry.space_group_name_H-M   'P 1'
#
loop_
_entity.id
_entity.type
_entity.pdbx_description
1 polymer ?
#
loop_
_entity_poly.entity_id
_entity_poly.type
_entity_poly.pdbx_seq_one_letter_code
_entity_poly.pdbx_strand_id
1 'polypeptide(L)'
;MTFTQGIFSKRQFALLSNANLLKSAPADKILVSAHFNGESDEKGEIQLDKEKIANVFVYNAKTFEKINPKSIDLEKGVITIDEVYCDVEVDYQYEYTNDVSIINIGQKLIGGFLLLEGKTRVKDDITGKTHTAILRIPRLKLVSDLSMRLGREAGPLLANFAAVGYPSIGKDKKVMELLFLNDDIDAEM
;
A
#
# COMPACT_ATOMS: atom_id res chain seq x y z
N MET A 1 13.74 -18.32 -2.83
CA MET A 1 14.17 -17.18 -3.66
C MET A 1 13.61 -15.92 -3.02
N THR A 2 14.44 -14.91 -2.80
CA THR A 2 14.03 -13.66 -2.13
C THR A 2 14.22 -12.50 -3.10
N PHE A 3 13.26 -11.60 -3.13
CA PHE A 3 13.28 -10.40 -3.97
C PHE A 3 13.11 -9.17 -3.10
N THR A 4 13.77 -8.07 -3.48
CA THR A 4 13.62 -6.77 -2.83
C THR A 4 13.26 -5.75 -3.89
N GLN A 5 12.21 -4.97 -3.64
CA GLN A 5 11.76 -3.92 -4.54
C GLN A 5 11.46 -2.64 -3.75
N GLY A 6 11.96 -1.50 -4.23
CA GLY A 6 11.81 -0.20 -3.58
C GLY A 6 10.64 0.67 -4.07
N ILE A 7 9.94 0.27 -5.14
CA ILE A 7 8.81 1.02 -5.70
C ILE A 7 7.64 0.08 -5.90
N PHE A 8 6.48 0.43 -5.32
CA PHE A 8 5.27 -0.38 -5.40
C PHE A 8 4.17 0.33 -6.19
N SER A 9 3.58 -0.39 -7.14
CA SER A 9 2.24 -0.07 -7.59
C SER A 9 1.20 -0.72 -6.67
N LYS A 10 -0.02 -0.17 -6.64
CA LYS A 10 -1.16 -0.76 -5.90
C LYS A 10 -1.39 -2.23 -6.29
N ARG A 11 -1.18 -2.59 -7.58
CA ARG A 11 -1.30 -3.96 -8.07
C ARG A 11 -0.23 -4.88 -7.53
N GLN A 12 1.02 -4.41 -7.48
CA GLN A 12 2.12 -5.18 -6.90
C GLN A 12 1.91 -5.40 -5.41
N PHE A 13 1.48 -4.36 -4.68
CA PHE A 13 1.16 -4.50 -3.26
C PHE A 13 0.04 -5.52 -3.02
N ALA A 14 -1.06 -5.46 -3.78
CA ALA A 14 -2.13 -6.43 -3.69
C ALA A 14 -1.65 -7.87 -4.01
N LEU A 15 -0.82 -8.02 -5.04
CA LEU A 15 -0.23 -9.32 -5.38
C LEU A 15 0.66 -9.87 -4.27
N LEU A 16 1.55 -9.04 -3.70
CA LEU A 16 2.49 -9.44 -2.65
C LEU A 16 1.79 -9.76 -1.32
N SER A 17 0.73 -9.02 -0.99
CA SER A 17 -0.09 -9.28 0.18
C SER A 17 -1.12 -10.40 -0.03
N ASN A 18 -1.11 -11.03 -1.20
CA ASN A 18 -2.08 -12.06 -1.60
C ASN A 18 -3.53 -11.55 -1.47
N ALA A 19 -3.76 -10.30 -1.80
CA ALA A 19 -5.00 -9.57 -1.64
C ALA A 19 -5.62 -9.18 -2.99
N ASN A 20 -6.92 -8.92 -2.97
CA ASN A 20 -7.63 -8.38 -4.12
C ASN A 20 -7.57 -6.86 -4.12
N LEU A 21 -7.25 -6.29 -5.27
CA LEU A 21 -7.41 -4.86 -5.51
C LEU A 21 -8.83 -4.60 -5.99
N LEU A 22 -9.62 -3.96 -5.13
CA LEU A 22 -10.98 -3.55 -5.44
C LEU A 22 -10.99 -2.04 -5.71
N LYS A 23 -11.88 -1.59 -6.58
CA LYS A 23 -12.26 -0.18 -6.68
C LYS A 23 -13.56 0.00 -5.93
N SER A 24 -13.67 1.07 -5.15
CA SER A 24 -14.95 1.45 -4.56
C SER A 24 -15.94 1.80 -5.67
N ALA A 25 -17.21 1.45 -5.48
CA ALA A 25 -18.27 1.99 -6.31
C ALA A 25 -18.47 3.49 -5.97
N PRO A 26 -18.91 4.33 -6.91
CA PRO A 26 -19.16 5.75 -6.65
C PRO A 26 -20.18 6.02 -5.53
N ALA A 27 -21.00 5.03 -5.19
CA ALA A 27 -22.00 5.09 -4.13
C ALA A 27 -21.46 4.64 -2.76
N ASP A 28 -20.26 4.08 -2.68
CA ASP A 28 -19.70 3.61 -1.42
C ASP A 28 -19.25 4.82 -0.59
N LYS A 29 -19.84 4.96 0.59
CA LYS A 29 -19.42 5.94 1.57
C LYS A 29 -18.21 5.43 2.32
N ILE A 30 -17.05 6.00 2.06
CA ILE A 30 -15.81 5.64 2.74
C ILE A 30 -15.47 6.73 3.73
N LEU A 31 -15.44 6.36 5.02
CA LEU A 31 -15.01 7.27 6.08
C LEU A 31 -13.48 7.25 6.18
N VAL A 32 -12.89 8.44 6.11
CA VAL A 32 -11.45 8.63 6.24
C VAL A 32 -11.19 9.47 7.49
N SER A 33 -10.25 9.03 8.33
CA SER A 33 -9.87 9.77 9.53
C SER A 33 -9.02 10.99 9.16
N ALA A 34 -9.28 12.09 9.85
CA ALA A 34 -8.52 13.34 9.75
C ALA A 34 -8.30 13.93 11.15
N HIS A 35 -7.30 14.78 11.24
CA HIS A 35 -6.92 15.50 12.45
C HIS A 35 -6.83 16.98 12.10
N PHE A 36 -7.39 17.81 12.98
CA PHE A 36 -7.34 19.28 12.88
C PHE A 36 -6.71 19.83 14.14
N ASN A 37 -5.83 20.79 13.98
CA ASN A 37 -5.24 21.55 15.08
C ASN A 37 -5.46 23.03 14.78
N GLY A 38 -6.10 23.74 15.69
CA GLY A 38 -6.46 25.14 15.51
C GLY A 38 -7.03 25.75 16.78
N GLU A 39 -7.70 26.86 16.61
CA GLU A 39 -8.27 27.64 17.69
C GLU A 39 -9.78 27.89 17.43
N SER A 40 -10.60 27.87 18.47
CA SER A 40 -12.00 28.32 18.38
C SER A 40 -12.08 29.84 18.22
N ASP A 41 -13.08 30.34 17.53
CA ASP A 41 -13.29 31.77 17.30
C ASP A 41 -13.92 32.47 18.51
N GLU A 42 -14.30 33.74 18.33
CA GLU A 42 -15.00 34.59 19.33
C GLU A 42 -16.38 34.07 19.76
N LYS A 43 -16.94 33.12 19.01
CA LYS A 43 -18.21 32.45 19.31
C LYS A 43 -18.02 31.02 19.83
N GLY A 44 -16.80 30.58 19.95
CA GLY A 44 -16.46 29.19 20.26
C GLY A 44 -16.67 28.24 19.07
N GLU A 45 -16.71 28.77 17.84
CA GLU A 45 -16.85 27.95 16.64
C GLU A 45 -15.51 27.51 16.11
N ILE A 46 -15.43 26.24 15.66
CA ILE A 46 -14.28 25.60 15.04
C ILE A 46 -14.72 25.15 13.65
N GLN A 47 -14.15 25.75 12.62
CA GLN A 47 -14.39 25.34 11.24
C GLN A 47 -13.35 24.31 10.83
N LEU A 48 -13.79 23.08 10.54
CA LEU A 48 -12.93 22.05 10.00
C LEU A 48 -12.68 22.25 8.51
N ASP A 49 -11.59 21.69 8.01
CA ASP A 49 -11.20 21.74 6.59
C ASP A 49 -11.97 20.75 5.69
N LYS A 50 -12.84 19.93 6.28
CA LYS A 50 -13.70 18.96 5.59
C LYS A 50 -15.16 19.10 6.00
N GLU A 51 -16.02 18.80 5.04
CA GLU A 51 -17.46 18.71 5.20
C GLU A 51 -17.89 17.23 5.32
N LYS A 52 -19.18 17.00 5.64
CA LYS A 52 -19.77 15.66 5.83
C LYS A 52 -18.96 14.79 6.78
N ILE A 53 -18.77 15.36 7.96
CA ILE A 53 -17.97 14.74 9.02
C ILE A 53 -18.77 13.73 9.84
N ALA A 54 -18.06 12.83 10.52
CA ALA A 54 -18.60 11.85 11.45
C ALA A 54 -17.59 11.59 12.59
N ASN A 55 -18.04 10.98 13.67
CA ASN A 55 -17.19 10.49 14.77
C ASN A 55 -16.20 11.55 15.27
N VAL A 56 -16.72 12.67 15.75
CA VAL A 56 -15.94 13.84 16.17
C VAL A 56 -15.54 13.72 17.64
N PHE A 57 -14.26 13.95 17.93
CA PHE A 57 -13.69 14.05 19.27
C PHE A 57 -12.86 15.32 19.38
N VAL A 58 -13.17 16.15 20.36
CA VAL A 58 -12.52 17.44 20.59
C VAL A 58 -11.72 17.38 21.89
N TYR A 59 -10.50 17.90 21.86
CA TYR A 59 -9.59 17.95 23.00
C TYR A 59 -9.00 19.36 23.13
N ASN A 60 -8.75 19.79 24.34
CA ASN A 60 -7.93 20.97 24.58
C ASN A 60 -6.47 20.66 24.22
N ALA A 61 -5.85 21.44 23.34
CA ALA A 61 -4.52 21.17 22.83
C ALA A 61 -3.42 21.28 23.91
N LYS A 62 -3.67 21.98 25.02
CA LYS A 62 -2.70 22.18 26.10
C LYS A 62 -2.84 21.14 27.22
N THR A 63 -4.08 20.80 27.61
CA THR A 63 -4.35 19.90 28.74
C THR A 63 -4.64 18.48 28.29
N PHE A 64 -4.92 18.25 27.01
CA PHE A 64 -5.40 16.99 26.42
C PHE A 64 -6.71 16.47 27.04
N GLU A 65 -7.43 17.34 27.74
CA GLU A 65 -8.74 17.01 28.27
C GLU A 65 -9.80 17.06 27.19
N LYS A 66 -10.71 16.09 27.25
CA LYS A 66 -11.82 16.03 26.29
C LYS A 66 -12.78 17.17 26.52
N ILE A 67 -13.10 17.91 25.45
CA ILE A 67 -14.12 18.94 25.42
C ILE A 67 -15.40 18.32 24.84
N ASN A 68 -16.55 18.58 25.50
CA ASN A 68 -17.84 18.17 24.99
C ASN A 68 -18.45 19.31 24.16
N PRO A 69 -18.62 19.16 22.85
CA PRO A 69 -19.21 20.21 22.03
C PRO A 69 -20.65 20.53 22.43
N LYS A 70 -21.03 21.81 22.34
CA LYS A 70 -22.44 22.27 22.45
C LYS A 70 -23.27 21.79 21.27
N SER A 71 -22.70 21.92 20.08
CA SER A 71 -23.34 21.51 18.83
C SER A 71 -22.28 21.10 17.79
N ILE A 72 -22.70 20.24 16.87
CA ILE A 72 -21.88 19.82 15.73
C ILE A 72 -22.76 19.84 14.49
N ASP A 73 -22.41 20.67 13.51
CA ASP A 73 -22.97 20.61 12.15
C ASP A 73 -22.14 19.64 11.32
N LEU A 74 -22.61 18.41 11.23
CA LEU A 74 -21.91 17.33 10.52
C LEU A 74 -21.80 17.60 9.02
N GLU A 75 -22.76 18.29 8.42
CA GLU A 75 -22.76 18.57 6.98
C GLU A 75 -21.73 19.64 6.61
N LYS A 76 -21.59 20.67 7.45
CA LYS A 76 -20.67 21.78 7.19
C LYS A 76 -19.31 21.64 7.84
N GLY A 77 -19.13 20.68 8.75
CA GLY A 77 -17.89 20.51 9.49
C GLY A 77 -17.65 21.64 10.49
N VAL A 78 -18.72 22.16 11.13
CA VAL A 78 -18.63 23.21 12.17
C VAL A 78 -18.91 22.61 13.53
N ILE A 79 -18.05 22.90 14.50
CA ILE A 79 -18.16 22.45 15.88
C ILE A 79 -18.25 23.70 16.77
N THR A 80 -19.21 23.74 17.70
CA THR A 80 -19.31 24.82 18.68
C THR A 80 -18.99 24.27 20.06
N ILE A 81 -18.11 24.96 20.78
CA ILE A 81 -17.73 24.65 22.16
C ILE A 81 -18.06 25.84 23.09
N ASP A 82 -17.90 25.66 24.39
CA ASP A 82 -18.13 26.72 25.38
C ASP A 82 -16.98 27.74 25.43
N GLU A 83 -15.78 27.26 25.20
CA GLU A 83 -14.56 28.05 25.27
C GLU A 83 -14.33 28.83 23.97
N VAL A 84 -14.04 30.13 24.13
CA VAL A 84 -13.65 31.03 23.03
C VAL A 84 -12.14 31.19 23.01
N TYR A 85 -11.54 31.32 21.83
CA TYR A 85 -10.09 31.46 21.65
C TYR A 85 -9.30 30.33 22.34
N CYS A 86 -9.87 29.12 22.27
CA CYS A 86 -9.26 27.93 22.87
C CYS A 86 -8.50 27.13 21.82
N ASP A 87 -7.22 26.81 22.10
CA ASP A 87 -6.45 25.91 21.26
C ASP A 87 -7.04 24.48 21.38
N VAL A 88 -7.40 23.90 20.27
CA VAL A 88 -8.07 22.60 20.20
C VAL A 88 -7.40 21.64 19.23
N GLU A 89 -7.45 20.35 19.56
CA GLU A 89 -7.18 19.24 18.67
C GLU A 89 -8.48 18.49 18.42
N VAL A 90 -8.80 18.22 17.16
CA VAL A 90 -10.02 17.54 16.77
C VAL A 90 -9.68 16.33 15.92
N ASP A 91 -10.04 15.15 16.42
CA ASP A 91 -10.04 13.91 15.65
C ASP A 91 -11.43 13.68 15.10
N TYR A 92 -11.52 13.45 13.79
CA TYR A 92 -12.80 13.23 13.13
C TYR A 92 -12.67 12.34 11.90
N GLN A 93 -13.78 11.88 11.39
CA GLN A 93 -13.87 11.21 10.10
C GLN A 93 -14.70 12.05 9.13
N TYR A 94 -14.45 11.93 7.84
CA TYR A 94 -15.23 12.57 6.80
C TYR A 94 -15.55 11.60 5.66
N GLU A 95 -16.65 11.85 4.94
CA GLU A 95 -17.00 11.05 3.76
C GLU A 95 -16.09 11.41 2.59
N TYR A 96 -15.32 10.42 2.11
CA TYR A 96 -14.50 10.55 0.92
C TYR A 96 -15.28 10.06 -0.30
N THR A 97 -15.52 10.95 -1.26
CA THR A 97 -16.40 10.72 -2.42
C THR A 97 -15.68 10.39 -3.72
N ASN A 98 -14.36 10.48 -3.74
CA ASN A 98 -13.56 10.15 -4.93
C ASN A 98 -13.30 8.64 -5.04
N ASP A 99 -12.84 8.20 -6.22
CA ASP A 99 -12.47 6.80 -6.46
C ASP A 99 -11.42 6.32 -5.45
N VAL A 100 -11.75 5.31 -4.66
CA VAL A 100 -10.83 4.68 -3.71
C VAL A 100 -10.43 3.31 -4.21
N SER A 101 -9.13 3.02 -4.11
CA SER A 101 -8.62 1.66 -4.33
C SER A 101 -8.45 0.98 -2.98
N ILE A 102 -9.18 -0.11 -2.78
CA ILE A 102 -9.19 -0.87 -1.53
C ILE A 102 -8.38 -2.15 -1.73
N ILE A 103 -7.44 -2.41 -0.84
CA ILE A 103 -6.70 -3.67 -0.81
C ILE A 103 -7.07 -4.40 0.47
N ASN A 104 -7.89 -5.44 0.34
CA ASN A 104 -8.30 -6.26 1.48
C ASN A 104 -7.32 -7.40 1.70
N ILE A 105 -6.55 -7.32 2.77
CA ILE A 105 -5.63 -8.38 3.20
C ILE A 105 -6.40 -9.29 4.15
N GLY A 106 -6.78 -10.47 3.66
CA GLY A 106 -7.55 -11.45 4.44
C GLY A 106 -6.77 -12.74 4.68
N GLN A 107 -7.31 -13.59 5.53
CA GLN A 107 -6.70 -14.91 5.83
C GLN A 107 -6.79 -15.92 4.68
N LYS A 108 -7.61 -15.67 3.66
CA LYS A 108 -7.70 -16.55 2.49
C LYS A 108 -6.50 -16.33 1.59
N LEU A 109 -5.56 -17.24 1.64
CA LEU A 109 -4.51 -17.38 0.63
C LEU A 109 -5.16 -17.58 -0.74
N ILE A 110 -5.04 -16.61 -1.62
CA ILE A 110 -5.43 -16.78 -3.03
C ILE A 110 -4.42 -17.76 -3.62
N GLY A 111 -4.85 -19.00 -3.81
CA GLY A 111 -3.99 -20.12 -4.21
C GLY A 111 -3.59 -20.11 -5.69
N GLY A 112 -3.24 -18.97 -6.24
CA GLY A 112 -2.75 -18.84 -7.61
C GLY A 112 -1.27 -19.18 -7.71
N PHE A 113 -0.88 -19.81 -8.83
CA PHE A 113 0.53 -19.88 -9.24
C PHE A 113 0.83 -18.75 -10.22
N LEU A 114 2.03 -18.22 -10.13
CA LEU A 114 2.56 -17.19 -11.01
C LEU A 114 3.59 -17.79 -11.94
N LEU A 115 3.72 -17.24 -13.13
CA LEU A 115 4.87 -17.41 -14.00
C LEU A 115 5.86 -16.29 -13.69
N LEU A 116 7.10 -16.63 -13.36
CA LEU A 116 8.21 -15.68 -13.34
C LEU A 116 9.02 -15.87 -14.62
N GLU A 117 9.22 -14.78 -15.35
CA GLU A 117 10.16 -14.74 -16.46
C GLU A 117 11.03 -13.50 -16.35
N GLY A 118 12.33 -13.69 -16.46
CA GLY A 118 13.29 -12.60 -16.35
C GLY A 118 14.44 -12.77 -17.33
N LYS A 119 14.85 -11.70 -18.01
CA LYS A 119 16.01 -11.66 -18.88
C LYS A 119 17.26 -11.32 -18.06
N THR A 120 18.32 -12.06 -18.24
CA THR A 120 19.61 -11.86 -17.57
C THR A 120 20.75 -12.08 -18.55
N ARG A 121 21.96 -11.70 -18.14
CA ARG A 121 23.19 -12.00 -18.87
C ARG A 121 24.03 -12.98 -18.05
N VAL A 122 24.52 -14.00 -18.69
CA VAL A 122 25.39 -15.01 -18.07
C VAL A 122 26.71 -15.02 -18.81
N LYS A 123 27.81 -14.84 -18.06
CA LYS A 123 29.14 -14.93 -18.60
C LYS A 123 29.62 -16.38 -18.48
N ASP A 124 30.11 -16.94 -19.59
CA ASP A 124 30.77 -18.22 -19.61
C ASP A 124 32.23 -18.04 -19.18
N ASP A 125 32.62 -18.64 -18.08
CA ASP A 125 33.97 -18.53 -17.50
C ASP A 125 35.03 -19.22 -18.34
N ILE A 126 34.64 -20.18 -19.20
CA ILE A 126 35.58 -20.93 -20.04
C ILE A 126 35.90 -20.15 -21.32
N THR A 127 34.88 -19.65 -21.98
CA THR A 127 35.02 -18.94 -23.24
C THR A 127 35.13 -17.42 -23.09
N GLY A 128 34.82 -16.90 -21.91
CA GLY A 128 34.74 -15.47 -21.62
C GLY A 128 33.54 -14.73 -22.29
N LYS A 129 32.76 -15.44 -23.10
CA LYS A 129 31.61 -14.86 -23.80
C LYS A 129 30.43 -14.63 -22.89
N THR A 130 29.68 -13.56 -23.17
CA THR A 130 28.46 -13.22 -22.45
C THR A 130 27.25 -13.59 -23.30
N HIS A 131 26.39 -14.43 -22.74
CA HIS A 131 25.15 -14.88 -23.37
C HIS A 131 23.93 -14.22 -22.72
N THR A 132 22.96 -13.89 -23.52
CA THR A 132 21.63 -13.50 -22.98
C THR A 132 20.88 -14.78 -22.58
N ALA A 133 20.37 -14.80 -21.37
CA ALA A 133 19.58 -15.92 -20.88
C ALA A 133 18.22 -15.45 -20.36
N ILE A 134 17.21 -16.29 -20.52
CA ILE A 134 15.88 -16.11 -19.93
C ILE A 134 15.73 -17.11 -18.81
N LEU A 135 15.55 -16.60 -17.59
CA LEU A 135 15.16 -17.40 -16.44
C LEU A 135 13.63 -17.50 -16.43
N ARG A 136 13.11 -18.72 -16.41
CA ARG A 136 11.68 -18.99 -16.35
C ARG A 136 11.36 -19.95 -15.22
N ILE A 137 10.41 -19.57 -14.35
CA ILE A 137 9.84 -20.44 -13.32
C ILE A 137 8.34 -20.54 -13.59
N PRO A 138 7.86 -21.66 -14.17
CA PRO A 138 6.50 -21.78 -14.68
C PRO A 138 5.44 -21.80 -13.59
N ARG A 139 5.79 -22.25 -12.37
CA ARG A 139 4.85 -22.33 -11.24
C ARG A 139 5.53 -21.83 -9.99
N LEU A 140 5.30 -20.58 -9.68
CA LEU A 140 5.81 -19.89 -8.51
C LEU A 140 4.66 -19.60 -7.55
N LYS A 141 4.83 -19.87 -6.28
CA LYS A 141 3.93 -19.44 -5.22
C LYS A 141 4.65 -18.45 -4.33
N LEU A 142 4.06 -17.28 -4.13
CA LEU A 142 4.57 -16.33 -3.17
C LEU A 142 4.29 -16.85 -1.75
N VAL A 143 5.32 -16.84 -0.92
CA VAL A 143 5.22 -17.08 0.51
C VAL A 143 5.28 -15.70 1.15
N SER A 144 4.14 -15.22 1.61
CA SER A 144 4.02 -13.85 2.11
C SER A 144 4.64 -13.71 3.50
N ASP A 145 5.81 -13.10 3.55
CA ASP A 145 6.26 -12.35 4.73
C ASP A 145 6.31 -10.87 4.35
N LEU A 146 5.13 -10.26 4.22
CA LEU A 146 5.06 -8.83 4.01
C LEU A 146 5.32 -8.13 5.34
N SER A 147 6.56 -7.71 5.59
CA SER A 147 6.86 -6.82 6.71
C SER A 147 6.86 -5.38 6.20
N MET A 148 5.98 -4.55 6.76
CA MET A 148 5.97 -3.10 6.53
C MET A 148 6.54 -2.40 7.76
N ARG A 149 7.52 -1.54 7.54
CA ARG A 149 7.96 -0.59 8.56
C ARG A 149 7.34 0.77 8.26
N LEU A 150 6.45 1.21 9.12
CA LEU A 150 5.91 2.57 9.08
C LEU A 150 6.79 3.42 9.99
N GLY A 151 7.51 4.37 9.41
CA GLY A 151 8.37 5.29 10.14
C GLY A 151 7.92 6.73 9.92
N ARG A 152 8.32 7.62 10.82
CA ARG A 152 8.03 9.06 10.74
C ARG A 152 8.81 9.74 9.60
N GLU A 153 9.89 9.13 9.14
CA GLU A 153 10.69 9.61 8.01
C GLU A 153 10.20 8.94 6.73
N ALA A 154 9.98 9.75 5.70
CA ALA A 154 9.59 9.29 4.36
C ALA A 154 10.75 8.54 3.69
N GLY A 155 10.94 7.29 4.07
CA GLY A 155 11.84 6.37 3.38
C GLY A 155 11.09 5.52 2.34
N PRO A 156 11.79 4.95 1.35
CA PRO A 156 11.16 4.04 0.41
C PRO A 156 10.60 2.83 1.16
N LEU A 157 9.33 2.51 0.88
CA LEU A 157 8.72 1.27 1.39
C LEU A 157 9.44 0.08 0.71
N LEU A 158 10.23 -0.64 1.49
CA LEU A 158 10.89 -1.85 1.04
C LEU A 158 9.99 -3.04 1.40
N ALA A 159 9.63 -3.86 0.42
CA ALA A 159 9.02 -5.14 0.66
C ALA A 159 9.97 -6.25 0.23
N ASN A 160 10.22 -7.13 1.16
CA ASN A 160 10.87 -8.40 0.89
C ASN A 160 9.81 -9.47 0.74
N PHE A 161 9.91 -10.28 -0.29
CA PHE A 161 9.03 -11.41 -0.47
C PHE A 161 9.82 -12.66 -0.84
N ALA A 162 9.38 -13.76 -0.30
CA ALA A 162 9.91 -15.08 -0.62
C ALA A 162 8.95 -15.79 -1.59
N ALA A 163 9.51 -16.62 -2.44
CA ALA A 163 8.73 -17.40 -3.37
C ALA A 163 9.28 -18.82 -3.49
N VAL A 164 8.37 -19.77 -3.62
CA VAL A 164 8.70 -21.19 -3.81
C VAL A 164 8.29 -21.60 -5.21
N GLY A 165 9.26 -22.17 -5.96
CA GLY A 165 9.00 -22.78 -7.26
C GLY A 165 8.42 -24.19 -7.07
N TYR A 166 7.40 -24.50 -7.85
CA TYR A 166 6.77 -25.81 -7.90
C TYR A 166 6.99 -26.45 -9.29
N PRO A 167 7.03 -27.79 -9.37
CA PRO A 167 7.12 -28.46 -10.65
C PRO A 167 6.00 -28.05 -11.60
N SER A 168 6.31 -27.90 -12.88
CA SER A 168 5.33 -27.66 -13.94
C SER A 168 4.31 -28.81 -14.03
N ILE A 169 3.13 -28.51 -14.56
CA ILE A 169 2.15 -29.55 -14.87
C ILE A 169 2.56 -30.16 -16.23
N GLY A 170 2.92 -31.43 -16.24
CA GLY A 170 3.35 -32.14 -17.43
C GLY A 170 4.32 -33.25 -17.14
N LYS A 171 4.81 -33.94 -18.20
CA LYS A 171 5.72 -35.07 -18.05
C LYS A 171 7.09 -34.66 -17.47
N ASP A 172 7.58 -33.48 -17.82
CA ASP A 172 8.96 -33.05 -17.50
C ASP A 172 9.11 -32.47 -16.08
N LYS A 173 8.03 -32.15 -15.40
CA LYS A 173 8.00 -31.63 -14.00
C LYS A 173 9.09 -30.59 -13.67
N LYS A 174 9.39 -29.71 -14.62
CA LYS A 174 10.45 -28.71 -14.47
C LYS A 174 10.06 -27.66 -13.43
N VAL A 175 10.97 -27.32 -12.53
CA VAL A 175 10.79 -26.24 -11.54
C VAL A 175 11.30 -24.91 -12.10
N MET A 176 12.39 -24.95 -12.86
CA MET A 176 13.06 -23.77 -13.41
C MET A 176 13.70 -24.14 -14.75
N GLU A 177 13.68 -23.21 -15.67
CA GLU A 177 14.36 -23.29 -16.95
C GLU A 177 15.27 -22.08 -17.11
N LEU A 178 16.44 -22.30 -17.65
CA LEU A 178 17.36 -21.26 -18.10
C LEU A 178 17.55 -21.47 -19.61
N LEU A 179 17.01 -20.52 -20.39
CA LEU A 179 17.06 -20.54 -21.84
C LEU A 179 18.17 -19.61 -22.31
N PHE A 180 19.23 -20.17 -22.90
CA PHE A 180 20.27 -19.35 -23.52
C PHE A 180 19.85 -18.96 -24.93
N LEU A 181 19.82 -17.66 -25.19
CA LEU A 181 19.61 -17.16 -26.56
C LEU A 181 20.98 -17.16 -27.24
N ASN A 182 21.05 -17.85 -28.39
CA ASN A 182 22.29 -17.97 -29.18
C ASN A 182 22.59 -16.70 -30.01
N ASP A 183 22.09 -15.56 -29.59
CA ASP A 183 22.50 -14.28 -30.17
C ASP A 183 23.92 -14.01 -29.67
N ASP A 184 24.93 -14.34 -30.48
CA ASP A 184 26.29 -13.90 -30.30
C ASP A 184 26.29 -12.37 -30.36
N ILE A 185 26.11 -11.73 -29.22
CA ILE A 185 26.40 -10.32 -29.08
C ILE A 185 27.92 -10.25 -29.02
N ASP A 186 28.57 -10.16 -30.18
CA ASP A 186 29.93 -9.68 -30.27
C ASP A 186 29.91 -8.27 -29.65
N ALA A 187 30.38 -8.18 -28.43
CA ALA A 187 30.62 -6.90 -27.80
C ALA A 187 31.82 -6.28 -28.52
N GLU A 188 31.54 -5.51 -29.56
CA GLU A 188 32.45 -4.47 -29.96
C GLU A 188 32.55 -3.48 -28.79
N MET A 189 33.68 -3.54 -28.11
CA MET A 189 34.16 -2.44 -27.25
C MET A 189 34.94 -1.46 -28.12
#